data_8209b15441c3e2728bb64326854be4b5
#
_entry.id   8209b15441c3e2728bb64326854be4b5
#
_cell.length_a   1.000
_cell.length_b   1.000
_cell.length_c   1.000
_cell.angle_alpha   90.00
_cell.angle_beta   90.00
_cell.angle_gamma   90.00
#
_symmetry.space_group_name_H-M   'P 1'
#
loop_
_entity.id
_entity.type
_entity.pdbx_description
1 polymer ?
#
loop_
_entity_poly.entity_id
_entity_poly.type
_entity_poly.pdbx_seq_one_letter_code
_entity_poly.pdbx_strand_id
1 'polypeptide(L)' 'MITNGSGKKGFVHQVREILAKEPGLSVKELAERLGTNRQFMAGVLKVLEELGDVSYRQVGPARIYYVQTGSAG' A
#
# COMPACT_ATOMS: atom_id res chain seq x y z
N MET A 1 -14.89 21.82 -3.03
CA MET A 1 -14.68 21.38 -3.01
C MET A 1 -14.02 20.72 -2.91
N ILE A 2 -13.97 20.54 -2.87
CA ILE A 2 -13.28 20.09 -2.80
C ILE A 2 -13.13 18.99 -2.33
N THR A 3 -13.29 18.64 -2.00
CA THR A 3 -13.23 17.58 -1.46
C THR A 3 -13.35 16.50 -2.11
N ASN A 4 -13.73 16.39 -2.85
CA ASN A 4 -13.86 15.38 -3.50
C ASN A 4 -12.88 14.66 -3.90
N GLY A 5 -12.03 15.01 -4.30
CA GLY A 5 -10.96 14.25 -4.74
C GLY A 5 -10.52 13.29 -3.74
N SER A 6 -10.83 13.49 -2.54
CA SER A 6 -10.37 12.60 -1.51
C SER A 6 -10.82 11.18 -1.76
N GLY A 7 -11.90 11.00 -2.43
CA GLY A 7 -12.35 9.66 -2.66
C GLY A 7 -11.39 8.86 -3.48
N LYS A 8 -10.79 9.51 -4.47
CA LYS A 8 -9.91 8.83 -5.30
C LYS A 8 -8.57 8.67 -4.77
N LYS A 9 -7.93 9.69 -4.40
CA LYS A 9 -6.64 9.49 -3.92
C LYS A 9 -6.69 8.86 -2.59
N GLY A 10 -7.88 8.75 -2.02
CA GLY A 10 -8.01 8.14 -0.72
C GLY A 10 -7.49 6.73 -0.69
N PHE A 11 -7.65 5.96 -1.75
CA PHE A 11 -7.21 4.57 -1.71
C PHE A 11 -5.71 4.44 -1.55
N VAL A 12 -4.95 5.13 -2.37
CA VAL A 12 -3.51 5.07 -2.29
C VAL A 12 -3.05 5.61 -0.94
N HIS A 13 -3.66 6.69 -0.50
CA HIS A 13 -3.32 7.27 0.77
C HIS A 13 -3.59 6.29 1.91
N GLN A 14 -4.69 5.55 1.83
CA GLN A 14 -5.02 4.59 2.87
C GLN A 14 -4.01 3.46 2.92
N VAL A 15 -3.53 3.02 1.77
CA VAL A 15 -2.51 1.98 1.75
C VAL A 15 -1.28 2.45 2.50
N ARG A 16 -0.86 3.67 2.23
CA ARG A 16 0.33 4.19 2.87
C ARG A 16 0.12 4.39 4.36
N GLU A 17 -1.05 4.85 4.75
CA GLU A 17 -1.33 5.04 6.16
C GLU A 17 -1.35 3.73 6.91
N ILE A 18 -1.96 2.72 6.34
CA ILE A 18 -2.02 1.43 6.99
C ILE A 18 -0.62 0.85 7.16
N LEU A 19 0.19 0.95 6.13
CA LEU A 19 1.55 0.42 6.23
C LEU A 19 2.39 1.20 7.22
N ALA A 20 2.10 2.47 7.38
CA ALA A 20 2.83 3.26 8.36
C ALA A 20 2.47 2.82 9.78
N LYS A 21 1.23 2.44 9.99
CA LYS A 21 0.79 1.99 11.30
C LYS A 21 1.11 0.52 11.54
N GLU A 22 1.00 -0.29 10.52
CA GLU A 22 1.23 -1.72 10.63
C GLU A 22 2.21 -2.17 9.56
N PRO A 23 3.48 -1.91 9.74
CA PRO A 23 4.44 -2.33 8.74
C PRO A 23 4.51 -3.85 8.66
N GLY A 24 4.76 -4.34 7.49
CA GLY A 24 4.89 -5.78 7.33
C GLY A 24 3.59 -6.50 7.05
N LEU A 25 2.75 -5.92 6.20
CA LEU A 25 1.52 -6.60 5.81
C LEU A 25 1.68 -7.22 4.44
N SER A 26 1.02 -8.36 4.24
CA SER A 26 1.03 -9.03 2.95
C SER A 26 -0.04 -8.41 2.05
N VAL A 27 0.01 -8.78 0.77
CA VAL A 27 -0.99 -8.29 -0.17
C VAL A 27 -2.38 -8.69 0.28
N LYS A 28 -2.52 -9.92 0.74
CA LYS A 28 -3.81 -10.40 1.19
C LYS A 28 -4.32 -9.58 2.37
N GLU A 29 -3.44 -9.32 3.32
CA GLU A 29 -3.84 -8.56 4.50
C GLU A 29 -4.22 -7.14 4.14
N LEU A 30 -3.47 -6.53 3.24
CA LEU A 30 -3.80 -5.18 2.81
C LEU A 30 -5.14 -5.16 2.10
N ALA A 31 -5.38 -6.14 1.25
CA ALA A 31 -6.65 -6.20 0.55
C ALA A 31 -7.81 -6.34 1.52
N GLU A 32 -7.64 -7.14 2.55
CA GLU A 32 -8.68 -7.32 3.55
C GLU A 32 -8.92 -6.05 4.34
N ARG A 33 -7.85 -5.37 4.71
CA ARG A 33 -7.99 -4.13 5.48
C ARG A 33 -8.71 -3.06 4.71
N LEU A 34 -8.53 -3.03 3.41
CA LEU A 34 -9.11 -1.98 2.58
C LEU A 34 -10.37 -2.43 1.84
N GLY A 35 -10.82 -3.66 2.10
CA GLY A 35 -12.06 -4.13 1.52
C GLY A 35 -12.00 -4.35 0.02
N THR A 36 -10.87 -4.78 -0.48
CA THR A 36 -10.74 -5.04 -1.90
C THR A 36 -10.14 -6.41 -2.11
N ASN A 37 -9.85 -6.77 -3.37
CA ASN A 37 -9.32 -8.10 -3.63
C ASN A 37 -7.82 -8.04 -3.85
N ARG A 38 -7.19 -9.22 -3.79
CA ARG A 38 -5.75 -9.31 -3.89
C ARG A 38 -5.21 -8.82 -5.21
N GLN A 39 -5.92 -9.12 -6.27
CA GLN A 39 -5.44 -8.76 -7.60
C GLN A 39 -5.35 -7.24 -7.75
N PHE A 40 -6.39 -6.56 -7.30
CA PHE A 40 -6.39 -5.12 -7.37
C PHE A 40 -5.30 -4.53 -6.48
N MET A 41 -5.20 -5.08 -5.26
CA MET A 41 -4.21 -4.57 -4.33
C MET A 41 -2.79 -4.79 -4.87
N ALA A 42 -2.55 -5.93 -5.49
CA ALA A 42 -1.23 -6.20 -6.05
C ALA A 42 -0.87 -5.18 -7.12
N GLY A 43 -1.86 -4.79 -7.93
CA GLY A 43 -1.61 -3.78 -8.95
C GLY A 43 -1.28 -2.44 -8.34
N VAL A 44 -2.01 -2.05 -7.31
CA VAL A 44 -1.76 -0.79 -6.64
C VAL A 44 -0.37 -0.78 -6.00
N LEU A 45 -0.02 -1.89 -5.35
CA LEU A 45 1.27 -1.96 -4.70
C LEU A 45 2.41 -1.92 -5.70
N LYS A 46 2.21 -2.50 -6.87
CA LYS A 46 3.24 -2.47 -7.87
C LYS A 46 3.51 -1.04 -8.33
N VAL A 47 2.46 -0.27 -8.50
CA VAL A 47 2.62 1.12 -8.89
C VAL A 47 3.33 1.89 -7.78
N LEU A 48 2.91 1.68 -6.54
CA LEU A 48 3.54 2.37 -5.43
C LEU A 48 5.00 1.98 -5.28
N GLU A 49 5.30 0.74 -5.59
CA GLU A 49 6.68 0.28 -5.53
C GLU A 49 7.52 0.98 -6.58
N GLU A 50 6.98 1.12 -7.78
CA GLU A 50 7.70 1.80 -8.84
C GLU A 50 7.92 3.27 -8.54
N LEU A 51 6.98 3.85 -7.81
CA LEU A 51 7.11 5.25 -7.42
C LEU A 51 8.05 5.43 -6.23
N GLY A 52 8.45 4.32 -5.62
CA GLY A 52 9.32 4.41 -4.46
C GLY A 52 8.59 4.68 -3.16
N ASP A 53 7.28 4.57 -3.16
CA ASP A 53 6.50 4.82 -1.95
C ASP A 53 6.44 3.62 -1.02
N VAL A 54 6.61 2.42 -1.54
CA VAL A 54 6.62 1.23 -0.71
C VAL A 54 7.72 0.29 -1.18
N SER A 55 8.12 -0.61 -0.29
CA SER A 55 9.09 -1.62 -0.64
C SER A 55 8.58 -2.93 -0.07
N TYR A 56 9.19 -4.03 -0.43
CA TYR A 56 8.75 -5.31 0.10
C TYR A 56 9.90 -6.26 0.33
N ARG A 57 9.63 -7.27 1.13
CA ARG A 57 10.58 -8.33 1.37
C ARG A 57 9.89 -9.63 1.04
N GLN A 58 10.64 -10.56 0.48
CA GLN A 58 10.10 -11.87 0.19
C GLN A 58 10.31 -12.73 1.43
N VAL A 59 9.24 -13.25 1.97
CA VAL A 59 9.33 -14.11 3.14
C VAL A 59 8.62 -15.40 2.78
N GLY A 60 9.39 -16.42 2.43
CA GLY A 60 8.79 -17.64 1.93
C GLY A 60 8.01 -17.32 0.66
N PRO A 61 6.80 -17.80 0.53
CA PRO A 61 5.98 -17.53 -0.65
C PRO A 61 5.26 -16.18 -0.58
N ALA A 62 5.40 -15.46 0.49
CA ALA A 62 4.66 -14.20 0.67
C ALA A 62 5.53 -12.99 0.50
N ARG A 63 4.93 -11.90 0.06
CA ARG A 63 5.60 -10.62 -0.01
C ARG A 63 5.03 -9.75 1.09
N ILE A 64 5.93 -9.17 1.87
CA ILE A 64 5.54 -8.33 3.00
C ILE A 64 5.93 -6.91 2.67
N TYR A 65 4.98 -6.01 2.74
CA TYR A 65 5.18 -4.64 2.30
C TYR A 65 5.41 -3.66 3.43
N TYR A 66 6.17 -2.63 3.13
CA TYR A 66 6.50 -1.58 4.08
C TYR A 66 6.43 -0.24 3.37
N VAL A 67 6.00 0.78 4.09
CA VAL A 67 5.97 2.10 3.49
C VAL A 67 7.39 2.68 3.53
N GLN A 68 7.76 3.35 2.48
CA GLN A 68 9.07 4.01 2.41
C GLN A 68 8.92 5.42 2.88
N THR A 69 9.33 5.67 4.10
CA THR A 69 9.27 7.02 4.63
C THR A 69 10.67 7.57 4.73
N GLY A 70 10.76 8.84 4.64
CA GLY A 70 12.06 9.44 4.78
C GLY A 70 12.93 9.26 3.58
N SER A 71 12.44 8.56 2.63
CA SER A 71 13.24 8.33 1.45
C SER A 71 13.53 9.63 0.78
N ALA A 72 12.68 10.55 0.99
CA ALA A 72 12.88 11.81 0.37
C ALA A 72 14.20 12.35 0.82
N GLY A 73 14.56 11.92 1.91
CA GLY A 73 15.82 12.37 2.43
C GLY A 73 16.80 12.20 1.37
#